data_409d223bc3cbcd66a0bdc7d8ee88f740
#
_entry.id   409d223bc3cbcd66a0bdc7d8ee88f740
#
_cell.length_a   1.000
_cell.length_b   1.000
_cell.length_c   1.000
_cell.angle_alpha   90.00
_cell.angle_beta   90.00
_cell.angle_gamma   90.00
#
_symmetry.space_group_name_H-M   'P 1'
#
loop_
_entity.id
_entity.type
_entity.pdbx_description
1 polymer ?
#
loop_
_entity_poly.entity_id
_entity_poly.type
_entity_poly.pdbx_seq_one_letter_code
_entity_poly.pdbx_strand_id
1 'polypeptide(L)'
;GFIDTGSVSPYMLPVSSYNRLLEAAGEKQINLENDEAVFYLNPDFLEDEQEDTVALLDRIAENAQTSGNALISIDKKSVTLVPSVPMKGLTADENVKIVTALIVSDEIYHNYVDPDTCSVYWNFCIPNEIVEANGLMLSVMEARDLLKPSGLYYESYLDNFGRQLFYLISGSYTTLYMGFMLLIIACALLALQFLTQMQSTK
;
A
#
# COMPACT_ATOMS: atom_id res chain seq x y z
N GLY A 1 16.38 -10.36 -23.15
CA GLY A 1 17.21 -10.47 -21.97
C GLY A 1 16.34 -10.76 -20.77
N PHE A 2 16.69 -11.75 -19.96
CA PHE A 2 16.03 -11.98 -18.69
C PHE A 2 16.29 -10.78 -17.79
N ILE A 3 15.22 -10.15 -17.32
CA ILE A 3 15.31 -9.19 -16.23
C ILE A 3 15.10 -10.01 -14.96
N ASP A 4 16.22 -10.35 -14.31
CA ASP A 4 16.19 -10.89 -12.96
C ASP A 4 15.94 -9.69 -12.02
N THR A 5 14.72 -9.54 -11.58
CA THR A 5 14.31 -8.48 -10.63
C THR A 5 14.82 -8.76 -9.21
N GLY A 6 15.62 -9.80 -9.02
CA GLY A 6 16.45 -10.13 -7.85
C GLY A 6 15.78 -10.21 -6.48
N SER A 7 14.61 -9.66 -6.24
CA SER A 7 13.96 -9.71 -4.92
C SER A 7 12.48 -9.32 -4.87
N VAL A 8 11.89 -8.85 -5.96
CA VAL A 8 10.46 -8.49 -5.95
C VAL A 8 9.71 -9.39 -6.91
N SER A 9 9.02 -10.39 -6.37
CA SER A 9 8.08 -11.17 -7.16
C SER A 9 6.85 -10.30 -7.41
N PRO A 10 6.54 -9.92 -8.66
CA PRO A 10 5.35 -9.13 -8.94
C PRO A 10 4.11 -9.95 -8.60
N TYR A 11 3.11 -9.28 -7.99
CA TYR A 11 1.80 -9.87 -7.84
C TYR A 11 1.17 -10.11 -9.21
N MET A 12 0.39 -11.17 -9.36
CA MET A 12 -0.39 -11.41 -10.57
C MET A 12 -1.85 -11.09 -10.30
N LEU A 13 -2.45 -10.24 -11.15
CA LEU A 13 -3.84 -9.81 -11.03
C LEU A 13 -4.61 -10.12 -12.32
N PRO A 14 -5.82 -10.69 -12.24
CA PRO A 14 -6.65 -10.84 -13.43
C PRO A 14 -7.21 -9.48 -13.88
N VAL A 15 -7.30 -9.27 -15.18
CA VAL A 15 -7.78 -8.02 -15.76
C VAL A 15 -9.20 -7.68 -15.33
N SER A 16 -10.05 -8.68 -15.11
CA SER A 16 -11.42 -8.47 -14.61
C SER A 16 -11.43 -7.84 -13.21
N SER A 17 -10.54 -8.26 -12.30
CA SER A 17 -10.42 -7.67 -10.96
C SER A 17 -9.85 -6.26 -11.03
N TYR A 18 -8.83 -6.05 -11.86
CA TYR A 18 -8.24 -4.72 -12.04
C TYR A 18 -9.25 -3.73 -12.63
N ASN A 19 -10.06 -4.15 -13.60
CA ASN A 19 -11.11 -3.32 -14.19
C ASN A 19 -12.20 -2.92 -13.20
N ARG A 20 -12.53 -3.76 -12.22
CA ARG A 20 -13.44 -3.38 -11.13
C ARG A 20 -12.85 -2.28 -10.24
N LEU A 21 -11.54 -2.32 -10.01
CA LEU A 21 -10.86 -1.26 -9.26
C LEU A 21 -10.83 0.05 -10.06
N LEU A 22 -10.55 -0.01 -11.37
CA LEU A 22 -10.61 1.15 -12.26
C LEU A 22 -12.01 1.76 -12.29
N GLU A 23 -13.06 0.94 -12.41
CA GLU A 23 -14.45 1.38 -12.35
C GLU A 23 -14.79 2.08 -11.05
N ALA A 24 -14.39 1.50 -9.91
CA ALA A 24 -14.58 2.11 -8.59
C ALA A 24 -13.83 3.44 -8.43
N ALA A 25 -12.68 3.59 -9.10
CA ALA A 25 -11.90 4.83 -9.14
C ALA A 25 -12.42 5.86 -10.17
N GLY A 26 -13.40 5.50 -11.01
CA GLY A 26 -13.88 6.35 -12.10
C GLY A 26 -12.93 6.42 -13.30
N GLU A 27 -12.01 5.46 -13.39
CA GLU A 27 -11.01 5.37 -14.45
C GLU A 27 -11.47 4.48 -15.61
N LYS A 28 -10.83 4.65 -16.77
CA LYS A 28 -11.17 3.87 -17.95
C LYS A 28 -10.67 2.43 -17.82
N GLN A 29 -11.56 1.46 -18.02
CA GLN A 29 -11.23 0.05 -18.09
C GLN A 29 -10.26 -0.27 -19.23
N ILE A 30 -9.41 -1.28 -19.03
CA ILE A 30 -8.48 -1.80 -20.03
C ILE A 30 -8.99 -3.13 -20.58
N ASN A 31 -8.67 -3.39 -21.85
CA ASN A 31 -8.92 -4.69 -22.48
C ASN A 31 -7.57 -5.32 -22.81
N LEU A 32 -7.41 -6.59 -22.48
CA LEU A 32 -6.23 -7.39 -22.80
C LEU A 32 -6.64 -8.60 -23.62
N GLU A 33 -5.86 -8.89 -24.66
CA GLU A 33 -5.97 -10.15 -25.38
C GLU A 33 -5.32 -11.29 -24.56
N ASN A 34 -5.52 -12.54 -24.99
CA ASN A 34 -5.08 -13.72 -24.23
C ASN A 34 -3.55 -13.88 -24.10
N ASP A 35 -2.79 -13.14 -24.89
CA ASP A 35 -1.33 -13.11 -24.89
C ASP A 35 -0.76 -11.74 -24.51
N GLU A 36 -1.60 -10.88 -23.95
CA GLU A 36 -1.23 -9.55 -23.48
C GLU A 36 -1.22 -9.45 -21.97
N ALA A 37 -0.33 -8.59 -21.46
CA ALA A 37 -0.24 -8.22 -20.06
C ALA A 37 0.13 -6.75 -19.90
N VAL A 38 -0.28 -6.16 -18.78
CA VAL A 38 0.15 -4.83 -18.36
C VAL A 38 1.06 -4.98 -17.15
N PHE A 39 2.22 -4.34 -17.22
CA PHE A 39 3.09 -4.20 -16.05
C PHE A 39 2.62 -2.98 -15.25
N TYR A 40 2.19 -3.24 -14.02
CA TYR A 40 1.80 -2.22 -13.06
C TYR A 40 2.96 -1.88 -12.15
N LEU A 41 3.23 -0.59 -12.04
CA LEU A 41 4.16 -0.05 -11.07
C LEU A 41 3.45 1.06 -10.29
N ASN A 42 3.50 0.99 -8.96
CA ASN A 42 2.93 2.04 -8.13
C ASN A 42 3.92 3.21 -7.99
N PRO A 43 3.62 4.37 -8.57
CA PRO A 43 4.53 5.51 -8.53
C PRO A 43 4.75 6.06 -7.11
N ASP A 44 3.82 5.84 -6.18
CA ASP A 44 3.90 6.37 -4.82
C ASP A 44 5.00 5.69 -3.98
N PHE A 45 5.53 4.55 -4.46
CA PHE A 45 6.61 3.81 -3.80
C PHE A 45 7.99 4.04 -4.40
N LEU A 46 8.08 4.78 -5.50
CA LEU A 46 9.36 5.06 -6.15
C LEU A 46 10.24 6.03 -5.37
N GLU A 47 9.63 6.86 -4.51
CA GLU A 47 10.37 7.86 -3.73
C GLU A 47 11.25 7.24 -2.63
N ASP A 48 10.90 6.04 -2.15
CA ASP A 48 11.61 5.33 -1.07
C ASP A 48 12.54 4.21 -1.57
N GLU A 49 12.51 3.89 -2.88
CA GLU A 49 13.27 2.80 -3.45
C GLU A 49 14.69 3.23 -3.87
N GLN A 50 15.61 2.25 -3.88
CA GLN A 50 16.98 2.50 -4.33
C GLN A 50 16.99 2.97 -5.80
N GLU A 51 17.84 3.93 -6.09
CA GLU A 51 17.98 4.59 -7.42
C GLU A 51 18.12 3.58 -8.57
N ASP A 52 18.76 2.43 -8.34
CA ASP A 52 18.92 1.35 -9.30
C ASP A 52 17.60 0.64 -9.64
N THR A 53 16.72 0.46 -8.66
CA THR A 53 15.39 -0.16 -8.86
C THR A 53 14.49 0.76 -9.67
N VAL A 54 14.49 2.05 -9.37
CA VAL A 54 13.73 3.07 -10.12
C VAL A 54 14.20 3.10 -11.58
N ALA A 55 15.52 3.17 -11.83
CA ALA A 55 16.07 3.20 -13.17
C ALA A 55 15.74 1.92 -13.98
N LEU A 56 15.69 0.75 -13.32
CA LEU A 56 15.28 -0.50 -13.95
C LEU A 56 13.81 -0.46 -14.37
N LEU A 57 12.95 0.01 -13.49
CA LEU A 57 11.50 0.07 -13.71
C LEU A 57 11.14 1.11 -14.79
N ASP A 58 11.83 2.26 -14.81
CA ASP A 58 11.70 3.26 -15.86
C ASP A 58 12.10 2.68 -17.22
N ARG A 59 13.20 1.92 -17.28
CA ARG A 59 13.63 1.23 -18.52
C ARG A 59 12.63 0.17 -18.98
N ILE A 60 11.99 -0.55 -18.08
CA ILE A 60 10.91 -1.51 -18.43
C ILE A 60 9.72 -0.75 -19.00
N ALA A 61 9.30 0.33 -18.36
CA ALA A 61 8.19 1.17 -18.80
C ALA A 61 8.49 1.83 -20.16
N GLU A 62 9.68 2.39 -20.35
CA GLU A 62 10.12 2.98 -21.62
C GLU A 62 10.19 1.94 -22.74
N ASN A 63 10.72 0.75 -22.48
CA ASN A 63 10.78 -0.33 -23.46
C ASN A 63 9.38 -0.82 -23.84
N ALA A 64 8.46 -0.94 -22.89
CA ALA A 64 7.09 -1.29 -23.17
C ALA A 64 6.38 -0.23 -24.04
N GLN A 65 6.66 1.05 -23.78
CA GLN A 65 6.08 2.17 -24.54
C GLN A 65 6.71 2.32 -25.95
N THR A 66 8.01 2.10 -26.07
CA THR A 66 8.75 2.43 -27.29
C THR A 66 8.78 1.28 -28.30
N SER A 67 8.81 0.04 -27.83
CA SER A 67 8.98 -1.13 -28.72
C SER A 67 7.67 -1.74 -29.17
N GLY A 68 6.55 -1.48 -28.50
CA GLY A 68 5.26 -2.12 -28.76
C GLY A 68 5.26 -3.66 -28.67
N ASN A 69 6.41 -4.24 -28.36
CA ASN A 69 6.71 -5.68 -28.37
C ASN A 69 7.61 -6.10 -27.21
N ALA A 70 7.45 -5.52 -26.02
CA ALA A 70 8.14 -6.04 -24.85
C ALA A 70 7.53 -7.41 -24.51
N LEU A 71 8.30 -8.47 -24.70
CA LEU A 71 7.87 -9.85 -24.40
C LEU A 71 8.39 -10.25 -23.03
N ILE A 72 7.50 -10.74 -22.20
CA ILE A 72 7.85 -11.44 -20.96
C ILE A 72 7.52 -12.92 -21.11
N SER A 73 8.19 -13.77 -20.37
CA SER A 73 7.91 -15.20 -20.36
C SER A 73 7.28 -15.59 -19.03
N ILE A 74 6.06 -16.10 -19.09
CA ILE A 74 5.38 -16.71 -17.95
C ILE A 74 5.35 -18.20 -18.21
N ASP A 75 6.09 -18.98 -17.41
CA ASP A 75 6.20 -20.44 -17.52
C ASP A 75 6.38 -20.93 -18.99
N LYS A 76 7.33 -20.35 -19.71
CA LYS A 76 7.66 -20.63 -21.12
C LYS A 76 6.65 -20.11 -22.16
N LYS A 77 5.55 -19.50 -21.78
CA LYS A 77 4.65 -18.80 -22.69
C LYS A 77 5.09 -17.35 -22.82
N SER A 78 5.28 -16.87 -24.03
CA SER A 78 5.58 -15.46 -24.29
C SER A 78 4.30 -14.64 -24.20
N VAL A 79 4.35 -13.56 -23.44
CA VAL A 79 3.25 -12.62 -23.27
C VAL A 79 3.75 -11.22 -23.65
N THR A 80 2.95 -10.49 -24.42
CA THR A 80 3.27 -9.13 -24.86
C THR A 80 2.88 -8.11 -23.81
N LEU A 81 3.82 -7.25 -23.43
CA LEU A 81 3.51 -6.13 -22.52
C LEU A 81 2.87 -4.98 -23.31
N VAL A 82 1.66 -4.62 -22.91
CA VAL A 82 0.92 -3.49 -23.48
C VAL A 82 1.10 -2.26 -22.58
N PRO A 83 1.39 -1.07 -23.13
CA PRO A 83 1.47 0.15 -22.36
C PRO A 83 0.12 0.52 -21.74
N SER A 84 0.10 0.82 -20.45
CA SER A 84 -1.09 1.32 -19.75
C SER A 84 -0.69 2.37 -18.75
N VAL A 85 -1.61 3.29 -18.47
CA VAL A 85 -1.45 4.25 -17.39
C VAL A 85 -1.82 3.54 -16.09
N PRO A 86 -0.88 3.41 -15.13
CA PRO A 86 -1.16 2.73 -13.89
C PRO A 86 -2.13 3.53 -13.02
N MET A 87 -3.05 2.83 -12.36
CA MET A 87 -3.87 3.40 -11.30
C MET A 87 -2.97 3.73 -10.11
N LYS A 88 -3.10 4.92 -9.55
CA LYS A 88 -2.34 5.32 -8.36
C LYS A 88 -2.88 4.63 -7.11
N GLY A 89 -1.98 4.26 -6.19
CA GLY A 89 -2.35 3.83 -4.85
C GLY A 89 -3.01 2.45 -4.78
N LEU A 90 -2.68 1.50 -5.67
CA LEU A 90 -3.21 0.15 -5.60
C LEU A 90 -2.74 -0.54 -4.32
N THR A 91 -3.66 -0.76 -3.41
CA THR A 91 -3.44 -1.50 -2.16
C THR A 91 -4.44 -2.63 -2.06
N ALA A 92 -4.02 -3.80 -1.60
CA ALA A 92 -4.95 -4.88 -1.27
C ALA A 92 -5.54 -4.67 0.12
N ASP A 93 -4.68 -4.37 1.10
CA ASP A 93 -5.02 -3.94 2.46
C ASP A 93 -3.94 -3.00 3.01
N GLU A 94 -4.03 -2.61 4.29
CA GLU A 94 -3.03 -1.74 4.93
C GLU A 94 -1.61 -2.33 4.93
N ASN A 95 -1.50 -3.65 5.04
CA ASN A 95 -0.23 -4.34 5.17
C ASN A 95 0.32 -4.79 3.80
N VAL A 96 -0.57 -4.96 2.82
CA VAL A 96 -0.24 -5.44 1.47
C VAL A 96 -0.39 -4.31 0.47
N LYS A 97 0.69 -3.54 0.34
CA LYS A 97 0.82 -2.53 -0.70
C LYS A 97 1.37 -3.18 -1.96
N ILE A 98 0.67 -3.02 -3.07
CA ILE A 98 1.09 -3.58 -4.34
C ILE A 98 2.05 -2.59 -5.00
N VAL A 99 3.34 -2.86 -4.89
CA VAL A 99 4.39 -2.04 -5.52
C VAL A 99 4.48 -2.36 -7.00
N THR A 100 4.56 -3.65 -7.33
CA THR A 100 4.61 -4.13 -8.71
C THR A 100 3.59 -5.24 -8.91
N ALA A 101 2.90 -5.22 -10.02
CA ALA A 101 1.98 -6.29 -10.42
C ALA A 101 2.03 -6.54 -11.91
N LEU A 102 1.70 -7.75 -12.29
CA LEU A 102 1.46 -8.13 -13.66
C LEU A 102 -0.05 -8.35 -13.84
N ILE A 103 -0.69 -7.47 -14.59
CA ILE A 103 -2.11 -7.58 -14.92
C ILE A 103 -2.19 -8.41 -16.18
N VAL A 104 -2.86 -9.54 -16.10
CA VAL A 104 -2.96 -10.54 -17.18
C VAL A 104 -4.43 -10.80 -17.55
N SER A 105 -4.64 -11.42 -18.70
CA SER A 105 -5.97 -11.93 -19.04
C SER A 105 -6.45 -12.95 -18.00
N ASP A 106 -7.76 -13.04 -17.80
CA ASP A 106 -8.34 -14.00 -16.86
C ASP A 106 -7.97 -15.45 -17.19
N GLU A 107 -7.78 -15.76 -18.46
CA GLU A 107 -7.33 -17.08 -18.94
C GLU A 107 -5.90 -17.40 -18.45
N ILE A 108 -4.96 -16.46 -18.59
CA ILE A 108 -3.59 -16.63 -18.09
C ILE A 108 -3.64 -16.79 -16.58
N TYR A 109 -4.39 -15.94 -15.89
CA TYR A 109 -4.50 -16.00 -14.43
C TYR A 109 -4.96 -17.38 -13.96
N HIS A 110 -6.06 -17.90 -14.50
CA HIS A 110 -6.59 -19.21 -14.10
C HIS A 110 -5.69 -20.39 -14.46
N ASN A 111 -4.85 -20.26 -15.48
CA ASN A 111 -3.94 -21.34 -15.89
C ASN A 111 -2.67 -21.41 -15.03
N TYR A 112 -2.22 -20.30 -14.45
CA TYR A 112 -0.91 -20.21 -13.77
C TYR A 112 -1.01 -19.92 -12.28
N VAL A 113 -2.16 -19.51 -11.78
CA VAL A 113 -2.35 -19.22 -10.36
C VAL A 113 -3.05 -20.37 -9.69
N ASP A 114 -2.42 -20.93 -8.65
CA ASP A 114 -2.99 -21.98 -7.81
C ASP A 114 -4.05 -21.34 -6.89
N PRO A 115 -5.31 -21.75 -6.97
CA PRO A 115 -6.37 -21.23 -6.10
C PRO A 115 -6.08 -21.38 -4.60
N ASP A 116 -5.33 -22.40 -4.20
CA ASP A 116 -5.02 -22.66 -2.78
C ASP A 116 -3.96 -21.70 -2.22
N THR A 117 -3.21 -21.02 -3.10
CA THR A 117 -2.19 -20.03 -2.71
C THR A 117 -2.64 -18.59 -2.92
N CYS A 118 -3.85 -18.37 -3.46
CA CYS A 118 -4.38 -17.04 -3.72
C CYS A 118 -4.96 -16.42 -2.47
N SER A 119 -4.67 -15.13 -2.26
CA SER A 119 -5.41 -14.29 -1.33
C SER A 119 -6.51 -13.53 -2.08
N VAL A 120 -7.73 -13.64 -1.59
CA VAL A 120 -8.88 -12.95 -2.17
C VAL A 120 -9.22 -11.74 -1.31
N TYR A 121 -9.19 -10.58 -1.91
CA TYR A 121 -9.56 -9.30 -1.27
C TYR A 121 -10.85 -8.78 -1.90
N TRP A 122 -11.78 -8.36 -1.04
CA TRP A 122 -13.03 -7.76 -1.46
C TRP A 122 -13.05 -6.32 -0.99
N ASN A 123 -12.86 -5.40 -1.91
CA ASN A 123 -12.96 -3.97 -1.64
C ASN A 123 -14.37 -3.50 -1.96
N PHE A 124 -14.94 -2.71 -1.07
CA PHE A 124 -16.24 -2.10 -1.27
C PHE A 124 -16.26 -0.67 -0.72
N CYS A 125 -17.04 0.17 -1.38
CA CYS A 125 -17.26 1.54 -0.96
C CYS A 125 -18.68 1.67 -0.40
N ILE A 126 -18.84 2.44 0.68
CA ILE A 126 -20.16 2.82 1.18
C ILE A 126 -20.67 3.96 0.30
N PRO A 127 -21.89 3.88 -0.25
CA PRO A 127 -22.46 4.95 -1.06
C PRO A 127 -22.47 6.30 -0.31
N ASN A 128 -22.14 7.37 -1.03
CA ASN A 128 -22.07 8.71 -0.44
C ASN A 128 -23.41 9.14 0.19
N GLU A 129 -24.53 8.76 -0.39
CA GLU A 129 -25.87 9.08 0.14
C GLU A 129 -26.09 8.50 1.55
N ILE A 130 -25.56 7.30 1.80
CA ILE A 130 -25.63 6.67 3.14
C ILE A 130 -24.70 7.40 4.11
N VAL A 131 -23.51 7.79 3.67
CA VAL A 131 -22.54 8.51 4.50
C VAL A 131 -23.08 9.92 4.83
N GLU A 132 -23.72 10.61 3.90
CA GLU A 132 -24.34 11.92 4.13
C GLU A 132 -25.53 11.84 5.07
N ALA A 133 -26.33 10.77 4.98
CA ALA A 133 -27.50 10.60 5.84
C ALA A 133 -27.15 10.21 7.27
N ASN A 134 -26.20 9.30 7.47
CA ASN A 134 -25.91 8.68 8.76
C ASN A 134 -24.60 9.17 9.40
N GLY A 135 -23.74 9.81 8.61
CA GLY A 135 -22.36 10.11 8.98
C GLY A 135 -21.41 8.93 8.77
N LEU A 136 -20.17 9.23 8.47
CA LEU A 136 -19.15 8.23 8.10
C LEU A 136 -18.94 7.16 9.18
N MET A 137 -18.83 7.59 10.44
CA MET A 137 -18.57 6.68 11.56
C MET A 137 -19.66 5.64 11.73
N LEU A 138 -20.93 6.08 11.71
CA LEU A 138 -22.08 5.19 11.91
C LEU A 138 -22.21 4.22 10.72
N SER A 139 -22.04 4.71 9.49
CA SER A 139 -22.09 3.89 8.27
C SER A 139 -21.03 2.79 8.27
N VAL A 140 -19.80 3.09 8.72
CA VAL A 140 -18.73 2.10 8.83
C VAL A 140 -19.04 1.07 9.94
N MET A 141 -19.59 1.50 11.08
CA MET A 141 -19.99 0.59 12.14
C MET A 141 -21.11 -0.36 11.71
N GLU A 142 -22.12 0.14 11.00
CA GLU A 142 -23.21 -0.67 10.44
C GLU A 142 -22.68 -1.69 9.41
N ALA A 143 -21.81 -1.27 8.49
CA ALA A 143 -21.17 -2.17 7.53
C ALA A 143 -20.36 -3.27 8.23
N ARG A 144 -19.61 -2.93 9.28
CA ARG A 144 -18.88 -3.87 10.10
C ARG A 144 -19.80 -4.90 10.78
N ASP A 145 -20.91 -4.44 11.36
CA ASP A 145 -21.85 -5.32 12.04
C ASP A 145 -22.55 -6.28 11.06
N LEU A 146 -22.77 -5.85 9.81
CA LEU A 146 -23.29 -6.70 8.75
C LEU A 146 -22.26 -7.78 8.31
N LEU A 147 -20.99 -7.46 8.30
CA LEU A 147 -19.91 -8.38 7.87
C LEU A 147 -19.46 -9.34 8.98
N LYS A 148 -19.60 -8.94 10.24
CA LYS A 148 -19.17 -9.73 11.40
C LYS A 148 -19.66 -11.18 11.42
N PRO A 149 -20.92 -11.51 11.05
CA PRO A 149 -21.40 -12.88 11.03
C PRO A 149 -20.72 -13.76 9.97
N SER A 150 -20.11 -13.18 8.93
CA SER A 150 -19.44 -13.92 7.86
C SER A 150 -18.13 -14.59 8.29
N GLY A 151 -17.55 -14.18 9.44
CA GLY A 151 -16.25 -14.65 9.91
C GLY A 151 -15.06 -14.16 9.06
N LEU A 152 -15.31 -13.27 8.09
CA LEU A 152 -14.26 -12.68 7.27
C LEU A 152 -13.46 -11.64 8.07
N TYR A 153 -12.17 -11.56 7.80
CA TYR A 153 -11.36 -10.46 8.29
C TYR A 153 -11.82 -9.18 7.59
N TYR A 154 -12.04 -8.15 8.38
CA TYR A 154 -12.54 -6.87 7.93
C TYR A 154 -11.60 -5.75 8.38
N GLU A 155 -11.29 -4.86 7.48
CA GLU A 155 -10.47 -3.69 7.73
C GLU A 155 -11.14 -2.45 7.13
N SER A 156 -11.15 -1.35 7.86
CA SER A 156 -11.71 -0.08 7.38
C SER A 156 -10.67 1.03 7.44
N TYR A 157 -10.82 2.01 6.57
CA TYR A 157 -10.00 3.23 6.61
C TYR A 157 -10.04 3.92 7.99
N LEU A 158 -11.20 3.88 8.67
CA LEU A 158 -11.34 4.50 10.01
C LEU A 158 -10.57 3.73 11.08
N ASP A 159 -10.50 2.40 11.00
CA ASP A 159 -9.72 1.59 11.95
C ASP A 159 -8.24 1.90 11.80
N ASN A 160 -7.77 2.05 10.58
CA ASN A 160 -6.39 2.39 10.25
C ASN A 160 -6.05 3.81 10.69
N PHE A 161 -6.88 4.77 10.35
CA PHE A 161 -6.73 6.16 10.78
C PHE A 161 -6.74 6.29 12.31
N GLY A 162 -7.67 5.60 12.97
CA GLY A 162 -7.76 5.57 14.43
C GLY A 162 -6.51 5.00 15.09
N ARG A 163 -5.95 3.94 14.53
CA ARG A 163 -4.69 3.33 15.00
C ARG A 163 -3.50 4.25 14.82
N GLN A 164 -3.35 4.87 13.64
CA GLN A 164 -2.29 5.86 13.39
C GLN A 164 -2.40 7.05 14.32
N LEU A 165 -3.62 7.58 14.50
CA LEU A 165 -3.86 8.69 15.43
C LEU A 165 -3.52 8.31 16.87
N PHE A 166 -3.87 7.10 17.30
CA PHE A 166 -3.52 6.58 18.62
C PHE A 166 -2.00 6.52 18.82
N TYR A 167 -1.24 6.02 17.86
CA TYR A 167 0.23 5.97 17.94
C TYR A 167 0.84 7.37 17.96
N LEU A 168 0.34 8.29 17.15
CA LEU A 168 0.80 9.67 17.10
C LEU A 168 0.58 10.37 18.45
N ILE A 169 -0.62 10.25 19.02
CA ILE A 169 -0.99 10.84 20.30
C ILE A 169 -0.15 10.22 21.43
N SER A 170 -0.06 8.89 21.49
CA SER A 170 0.69 8.17 22.52
C SER A 170 2.19 8.52 22.47
N GLY A 171 2.75 8.60 21.25
CA GLY A 171 4.13 9.04 21.04
C GLY A 171 4.37 10.47 21.50
N SER A 172 3.45 11.38 21.20
CA SER A 172 3.52 12.78 21.64
C SER A 172 3.47 12.92 23.16
N TYR A 173 2.57 12.19 23.82
CA TYR A 173 2.52 12.18 25.29
C TYR A 173 3.79 11.61 25.91
N THR A 174 4.32 10.53 25.36
CA THR A 174 5.57 9.93 25.84
C THR A 174 6.74 10.90 25.72
N THR A 175 6.86 11.59 24.59
CA THR A 175 7.90 12.59 24.33
C THR A 175 7.79 13.77 25.28
N LEU A 176 6.57 14.27 25.50
CA LEU A 176 6.29 15.36 26.45
C LEU A 176 6.68 14.98 27.87
N TYR A 177 6.28 13.78 28.32
CA TYR A 177 6.61 13.24 29.63
C TYR A 177 8.12 13.12 29.83
N MET A 178 8.84 12.55 28.85
CA MET A 178 10.29 12.45 28.89
C MET A 178 10.94 13.83 28.96
N GLY A 179 10.43 14.83 28.21
CA GLY A 179 10.91 16.21 28.27
C GLY A 179 10.76 16.82 29.67
N PHE A 180 9.61 16.64 30.32
CA PHE A 180 9.39 17.11 31.69
C PHE A 180 10.33 16.43 32.71
N MET A 181 10.53 15.12 32.59
CA MET A 181 11.44 14.38 33.48
C MET A 181 12.89 14.88 33.35
N LEU A 182 13.36 15.10 32.12
CA LEU A 182 14.69 15.66 31.87
C LEU A 182 14.82 17.08 32.43
N LEU A 183 13.80 17.91 32.35
CA LEU A 183 13.79 19.26 32.89
C LEU A 183 13.88 19.23 34.40
N ILE A 184 13.15 18.35 35.10
CA ILE A 184 13.19 18.17 36.54
C ILE A 184 14.61 17.74 36.96
N ILE A 185 15.20 16.76 36.26
CA ILE A 185 16.56 16.29 36.53
C ILE A 185 17.57 17.42 36.37
N ALA A 186 17.49 18.18 35.29
CA ALA A 186 18.36 19.32 35.02
C ALA A 186 18.26 20.39 36.14
N CYS A 187 17.05 20.74 36.58
CA CYS A 187 16.84 21.67 37.69
C CYS A 187 17.42 21.13 38.98
N ALA A 188 17.26 19.85 39.28
CA ALA A 188 17.84 19.23 40.49
C ALA A 188 19.37 19.26 40.47
N LEU A 189 20.00 18.95 39.33
CA LEU A 189 21.45 19.02 39.16
C LEU A 189 21.99 20.44 39.32
N LEU A 190 21.32 21.44 38.76
CA LEU A 190 21.68 22.85 38.91
C LEU A 190 21.59 23.29 40.37
N ALA A 191 20.53 22.88 41.10
CA ALA A 191 20.37 23.18 42.51
C ALA A 191 21.50 22.56 43.35
N LEU A 192 21.88 21.30 43.08
CA LEU A 192 22.98 20.62 43.74
C LEU A 192 24.34 21.29 43.45
N GLN A 193 24.58 21.69 42.19
CA GLN A 193 25.80 22.43 41.84
C GLN A 193 25.89 23.77 42.58
N PHE A 194 24.78 24.50 42.68
CA PHE A 194 24.74 25.75 43.41
C PHE A 194 25.00 25.59 44.90
N LEU A 195 24.42 24.54 45.51
CA LEU A 195 24.66 24.22 46.93
C LEU A 195 26.12 23.84 47.21
N THR A 196 26.74 23.05 46.34
CA THR A 196 28.17 22.66 46.50
C THR A 196 29.11 23.85 46.34
N GLN A 197 28.82 24.77 45.44
CA GLN A 197 29.58 26.01 45.27
C GLN A 197 29.49 26.91 46.53
N MET A 198 28.32 27.05 47.11
CA MET A 198 28.12 27.82 48.33
C MET A 198 28.87 27.23 49.54
N GLN A 199 29.01 25.91 49.62
CA GLN A 199 29.77 25.24 50.66
C GLN A 199 31.28 25.39 50.49
N SER A 200 31.78 25.44 49.28
CA SER A 200 33.20 25.58 48.98
C SER A 200 33.75 27.01 49.16
N THR A 201 32.86 28.00 49.30
CA THR A 201 33.24 29.42 49.45
C THR A 201 33.24 29.86 50.95
N LYS A 202 32.94 28.95 51.86
CA LYS A 202 33.10 29.13 53.29
C LYS A 202 34.41 28.50 53.80
#